data_23b192adadf7b7fd222ee0652276f190
#
_entry.id   23b192adadf7b7fd222ee0652276f190
#
_cell.length_a   1.000
_cell.length_b   1.000
_cell.length_c   1.000
_cell.angle_alpha   90.00
_cell.angle_beta   90.00
_cell.angle_gamma   90.00
#
_symmetry.space_group_name_H-M   'P 1'
#
loop_
_entity.id
_entity.type
_entity.pdbx_description
1 polymer ?
#
loop_
_entity_poly.entity_id
_entity_poly.type
_entity_poly.pdbx_seq_one_letter_code
_entity_poly.pdbx_strand_id
1 'polypeptide(L)'
;MTFKEEMKERTEVIEKLLVNYLPKAEGYQSQIMEAMEYSVMAGGKRLRPMLMQETYHLFGGEGKEIEPFMAAMEMIHTYSLVHDDLPAMDNDEYRRGRKTTHIVYGEAIGILAGDALLNYAFETAVKAFEIAPEKSLLIGKALKILAEKAGIYGMIGGQVVDVASCGVGLDEGMLNFIYELKTGALIESSMMIGALLAGAEDAELEKVQKIASDVGIAFQ
;
A
#
# COMPACT_ATOMS: atom_id res chain seq x y z
N MET A 1 8.53 13.05 -24.37
CA MET A 1 8.74 12.18 -23.19
C MET A 1 8.26 10.77 -23.54
N THR A 2 9.05 9.76 -23.30
CA THR A 2 8.64 8.35 -23.45
C THR A 2 7.85 7.93 -22.22
N PHE A 3 7.01 6.91 -22.33
CA PHE A 3 6.30 6.32 -21.18
C PHE A 3 7.24 5.97 -20.01
N LYS A 4 8.43 5.45 -20.31
CA LYS A 4 9.43 5.11 -19.29
C LYS A 4 9.97 6.35 -18.55
N GLU A 5 10.19 7.44 -19.26
CA GLU A 5 10.62 8.71 -18.66
C GLU A 5 9.53 9.30 -17.77
N GLU A 6 8.30 9.30 -18.23
CA GLU A 6 7.14 9.75 -17.45
C GLU A 6 6.95 8.94 -16.16
N MET A 7 6.99 7.62 -16.26
CA MET A 7 6.88 6.74 -15.08
C MET A 7 8.00 7.01 -14.07
N LYS A 8 9.21 7.30 -14.54
CA LYS A 8 10.34 7.63 -13.67
C LYS A 8 10.11 8.96 -12.94
N GLU A 9 9.71 10.01 -13.65
CA GLU A 9 9.41 11.31 -13.04
C GLU A 9 8.29 11.22 -11.99
N ARG A 10 7.21 10.50 -12.31
CA ARG A 10 6.10 10.27 -11.36
C ARG A 10 6.56 9.49 -10.12
N THR A 11 7.40 8.48 -10.30
CA THR A 11 7.99 7.72 -9.18
C THR A 11 8.82 8.63 -8.28
N GLU A 12 9.67 9.51 -8.84
CA GLU A 12 10.49 10.45 -8.07
C GLU A 12 9.62 11.47 -7.28
N VAL A 13 8.50 11.92 -7.84
CA VAL A 13 7.55 12.79 -7.14
C VAL A 13 6.92 12.08 -5.95
N ILE A 14 6.48 10.84 -6.16
CA ILE A 14 5.88 10.02 -5.08
C ILE A 14 6.92 9.72 -4.00
N GLU A 15 8.16 9.39 -4.34
CA GLU A 15 9.21 9.13 -3.35
C GLU A 15 9.50 10.36 -2.49
N LYS A 16 9.51 11.56 -3.05
CA LYS A 16 9.61 12.80 -2.27
C LYS A 16 8.42 13.00 -1.33
N LEU A 17 7.21 12.66 -1.80
CA LEU A 17 6.02 12.70 -0.96
C LEU A 17 6.16 11.71 0.20
N LEU A 18 6.58 10.47 -0.03
CA LEU A 18 6.73 9.45 1.00
C LEU A 18 7.69 9.91 2.12
N VAL A 19 8.82 10.50 1.75
CA VAL A 19 9.79 11.03 2.74
C VAL A 19 9.16 12.06 3.68
N ASN A 20 8.24 12.91 3.18
CA ASN A 20 7.57 13.92 4.01
C ASN A 20 6.58 13.31 5.03
N TYR A 21 6.10 12.10 4.78
CA TYR A 21 5.16 11.40 5.66
C TYR A 21 5.81 10.34 6.56
N LEU A 22 7.08 10.01 6.34
CA LEU A 22 7.81 9.10 7.23
C LEU A 22 8.20 9.80 8.54
N PRO A 23 8.24 9.06 9.67
CA PRO A 23 8.65 9.60 10.94
C PRO A 23 10.16 9.90 10.93
N LYS A 24 10.59 10.99 11.59
CA LYS A 24 12.01 11.27 11.77
C LYS A 24 12.60 10.37 12.85
N ALA A 25 13.78 9.81 12.57
CA ALA A 25 14.49 8.95 13.52
C ALA A 25 14.96 9.78 14.72
N GLU A 26 14.26 9.64 15.85
CA GLU A 26 14.59 10.34 17.10
C GLU A 26 14.17 9.52 18.32
N GLY A 27 14.76 9.85 19.48
CA GLY A 27 14.45 9.18 20.73
C GLY A 27 15.05 7.76 20.84
N TYR A 28 14.65 7.04 21.88
CA TYR A 28 15.14 5.67 22.14
C TYR A 28 14.65 4.66 21.11
N GLN A 29 13.56 4.97 20.42
CA GLN A 29 12.94 4.16 19.38
C GLN A 29 13.42 4.49 17.96
N SER A 30 14.48 5.32 17.79
CA SER A 30 14.98 5.76 16.48
C SER A 30 15.23 4.61 15.51
N GLN A 31 15.74 3.47 16.02
CA GLN A 31 16.02 2.29 15.21
C GLN A 31 14.80 1.76 14.44
N ILE A 32 13.60 1.84 15.04
CA ILE A 32 12.39 1.39 14.33
C ILE A 32 12.04 2.35 13.19
N MET A 33 12.22 3.65 13.37
CA MET A 33 11.96 4.66 12.35
C MET A 33 12.96 4.55 11.19
N GLU A 34 14.25 4.27 11.51
CA GLU A 34 15.27 3.97 10.50
C GLU A 34 14.92 2.70 9.69
N ALA A 35 14.43 1.63 10.35
CA ALA A 35 14.02 0.41 9.69
C ALA A 35 12.77 0.62 8.81
N MET A 36 11.80 1.45 9.23
CA MET A 36 10.65 1.84 8.42
C MET A 36 11.08 2.60 7.16
N GLU A 37 11.91 3.63 7.32
CA GLU A 37 12.45 4.40 6.19
C GLU A 37 13.26 3.52 5.25
N TYR A 38 14.15 2.68 5.78
CA TYR A 38 14.94 1.71 5.00
C TYR A 38 14.05 0.85 4.12
N SER A 39 12.94 0.35 4.68
CA SER A 39 12.00 -0.54 3.99
C SER A 39 11.21 0.20 2.93
N VAL A 40 10.61 1.35 3.26
CA VAL A 40 9.80 2.14 2.33
C VAL A 40 10.67 2.67 1.18
N MET A 41 11.90 3.12 1.47
CA MET A 41 12.82 3.69 0.47
C MET A 41 13.69 2.62 -0.23
N ALA A 42 13.32 1.33 -0.13
CA ALA A 42 13.98 0.25 -0.88
C ALA A 42 13.69 0.26 -2.39
N GLY A 43 13.00 1.28 -2.89
CA GLY A 43 12.64 1.45 -4.30
C GLY A 43 11.34 0.72 -4.66
N GLY A 44 11.02 0.74 -5.95
CA GLY A 44 9.82 0.12 -6.49
C GLY A 44 9.16 1.01 -7.54
N LYS A 45 8.13 0.49 -8.21
CA LYS A 45 7.40 1.23 -9.27
C LYS A 45 6.39 2.24 -8.72
N ARG A 46 6.11 2.22 -7.42
CA ARG A 46 5.10 3.08 -6.76
C ARG A 46 3.74 3.10 -7.48
N LEU A 47 3.36 1.96 -8.03
CA LEU A 47 2.16 1.86 -8.87
C LEU A 47 0.87 2.18 -8.08
N ARG A 48 0.76 1.70 -6.84
CA ARG A 48 -0.44 1.88 -6.02
C ARG A 48 -0.74 3.36 -5.72
N PRO A 49 0.18 4.15 -5.16
CA PRO A 49 -0.05 5.58 -4.99
C PRO A 49 -0.20 6.32 -6.32
N MET A 50 0.44 5.87 -7.40
CA MET A 50 0.28 6.44 -8.73
C MET A 50 -1.14 6.22 -9.27
N LEU A 51 -1.68 5.01 -9.19
CA LEU A 51 -3.05 4.70 -9.59
C LEU A 51 -4.07 5.49 -8.75
N MET A 52 -3.82 5.64 -7.44
CA MET A 52 -4.65 6.47 -6.56
C MET A 52 -4.68 7.91 -7.05
N GLN A 53 -3.53 8.50 -7.34
CA GLN A 53 -3.41 9.88 -7.80
C GLN A 53 -4.08 10.09 -9.17
N GLU A 54 -3.85 9.18 -10.12
CA GLU A 54 -4.44 9.29 -11.46
C GLU A 54 -5.97 9.16 -11.42
N THR A 55 -6.48 8.25 -10.61
CA THR A 55 -7.94 8.11 -10.45
C THR A 55 -8.54 9.34 -9.75
N TYR A 56 -7.83 9.91 -8.76
CA TYR A 56 -8.25 11.16 -8.12
C TYR A 56 -8.35 12.31 -9.12
N HIS A 57 -7.33 12.51 -9.96
CA HIS A 57 -7.36 13.53 -11.01
C HIS A 57 -8.41 13.25 -12.09
N LEU A 58 -8.63 11.98 -12.45
CA LEU A 58 -9.65 11.58 -13.43
C LEU A 58 -11.06 12.03 -13.00
N PHE A 59 -11.34 12.02 -11.70
CA PHE A 59 -12.60 12.50 -11.11
C PHE A 59 -12.57 13.98 -10.72
N GLY A 60 -11.56 14.75 -11.16
CA GLY A 60 -11.46 16.19 -10.93
C GLY A 60 -10.94 16.60 -9.56
N GLY A 61 -10.31 15.69 -8.83
CA GLY A 61 -9.67 16.00 -7.55
C GLY A 61 -8.39 16.82 -7.74
N GLU A 62 -8.22 17.87 -6.93
CA GLU A 62 -7.05 18.79 -6.98
C GLU A 62 -6.47 19.07 -5.58
N GLY A 63 -7.09 18.57 -4.51
CA GLY A 63 -6.67 18.81 -3.13
C GLY A 63 -5.50 17.95 -2.67
N LYS A 64 -5.03 18.21 -1.45
CA LYS A 64 -3.90 17.50 -0.84
C LYS A 64 -4.31 16.38 0.11
N GLU A 65 -5.60 16.22 0.39
CA GLU A 65 -6.13 15.18 1.27
C GLU A 65 -5.85 13.76 0.77
N ILE A 66 -5.49 13.61 -0.50
CA ILE A 66 -5.06 12.34 -1.08
C ILE A 66 -3.63 11.95 -0.67
N GLU A 67 -2.75 12.91 -0.43
CA GLU A 67 -1.33 12.67 -0.14
C GLU A 67 -1.12 11.73 1.06
N PRO A 68 -1.79 11.92 2.22
CA PRO A 68 -1.69 10.98 3.33
C PRO A 68 -2.12 9.55 2.98
N PHE A 69 -3.15 9.39 2.13
CA PHE A 69 -3.60 8.07 1.68
C PHE A 69 -2.61 7.42 0.71
N MET A 70 -1.96 8.19 -0.16
CA MET A 70 -0.89 7.69 -1.03
C MET A 70 0.28 7.15 -0.21
N ALA A 71 0.69 7.89 0.83
CA ALA A 71 1.74 7.46 1.74
C ALA A 71 1.34 6.23 2.57
N ALA A 72 0.14 6.23 3.13
CA ALA A 72 -0.41 5.11 3.89
C ALA A 72 -0.50 3.83 3.05
N MET A 73 -0.94 3.92 1.81
CA MET A 73 -1.03 2.80 0.88
C MET A 73 0.34 2.16 0.64
N GLU A 74 1.38 2.96 0.44
CA GLU A 74 2.72 2.45 0.24
C GLU A 74 3.33 1.87 1.53
N MET A 75 3.00 2.43 2.71
CA MET A 75 3.37 1.84 4.00
C MET A 75 2.70 0.49 4.22
N ILE A 76 1.40 0.36 3.89
CA ILE A 76 0.67 -0.91 3.94
C ILE A 76 1.28 -1.93 2.98
N HIS A 77 1.58 -1.54 1.77
CA HIS A 77 2.26 -2.42 0.83
C HIS A 77 3.66 -2.84 1.35
N THR A 78 4.39 -1.90 1.95
CA THR A 78 5.77 -2.17 2.42
C THR A 78 5.77 -3.10 3.63
N TYR A 79 4.85 -2.93 4.59
CA TYR A 79 4.80 -3.82 5.75
C TYR A 79 4.59 -5.27 5.31
N SER A 80 3.71 -5.50 4.33
CA SER A 80 3.46 -6.86 3.85
C SER A 80 4.73 -7.50 3.27
N LEU A 81 5.54 -6.71 2.55
CA LEU A 81 6.82 -7.18 2.02
C LEU A 81 7.85 -7.45 3.14
N VAL A 82 7.90 -6.56 4.16
CA VAL A 82 8.80 -6.74 5.32
C VAL A 82 8.46 -8.02 6.07
N HIS A 83 7.17 -8.33 6.27
CA HIS A 83 6.74 -9.56 6.93
C HIS A 83 6.92 -10.79 6.03
N ASP A 84 6.64 -10.70 4.74
CA ASP A 84 6.87 -11.79 3.79
C ASP A 84 8.34 -12.22 3.76
N ASP A 85 9.29 -11.28 3.89
CA ASP A 85 10.72 -11.56 3.87
C ASP A 85 11.22 -12.28 5.14
N LEU A 86 10.45 -12.32 6.25
CA LEU A 86 10.89 -12.90 7.52
C LEU A 86 11.19 -14.40 7.41
N PRO A 87 12.10 -14.93 8.28
CA PRO A 87 12.42 -16.36 8.30
C PRO A 87 11.22 -17.30 8.50
N ALA A 88 10.15 -16.82 9.16
CA ALA A 88 8.91 -17.58 9.35
C ALA A 88 7.97 -17.58 8.12
N MET A 89 8.32 -16.83 7.09
CA MET A 89 7.57 -16.68 5.84
C MET A 89 8.45 -17.15 4.65
N ASP A 90 8.81 -16.27 3.72
CA ASP A 90 9.59 -16.61 2.53
C ASP A 90 11.09 -16.76 2.81
N ASN A 91 11.58 -16.21 3.94
CA ASN A 91 12.99 -16.21 4.35
C ASN A 91 13.92 -15.61 3.28
N ASP A 92 13.53 -14.51 2.69
CA ASP A 92 14.29 -13.84 1.65
C ASP A 92 15.39 -12.94 2.24
N GLU A 93 16.64 -13.16 1.82
CA GLU A 93 17.77 -12.30 2.23
C GLU A 93 17.86 -10.99 1.44
N TYR A 94 17.30 -10.97 0.21
CA TYR A 94 17.37 -9.82 -0.70
C TYR A 94 16.02 -9.53 -1.34
N ARG A 95 15.67 -8.25 -1.41
CA ARG A 95 14.53 -7.73 -2.16
C ARG A 95 14.95 -6.52 -2.98
N ARG A 96 14.63 -6.51 -4.28
CA ARG A 96 15.00 -5.42 -5.20
C ARG A 96 16.51 -5.10 -5.20
N GLY A 97 17.36 -6.12 -5.01
CA GLY A 97 18.83 -5.97 -4.98
C GLY A 97 19.40 -5.39 -3.68
N ARG A 98 18.58 -5.18 -2.64
CA ARG A 98 19.01 -4.76 -1.30
C ARG A 98 18.74 -5.89 -0.30
N LYS A 99 19.52 -5.94 0.78
CA LYS A 99 19.25 -6.84 1.92
C LYS A 99 17.89 -6.49 2.53
N THR A 100 17.15 -7.52 2.93
CA THR A 100 15.85 -7.36 3.58
C THR A 100 16.00 -6.78 4.99
N THR A 101 14.92 -6.25 5.52
CA THR A 101 14.91 -5.51 6.79
C THR A 101 15.39 -6.39 7.95
N HIS A 102 14.97 -7.66 8.00
CA HIS A 102 15.39 -8.58 9.05
C HIS A 102 16.89 -8.95 8.96
N ILE A 103 17.48 -8.92 7.78
CA ILE A 103 18.93 -9.16 7.60
C ILE A 103 19.75 -7.96 8.09
N VAL A 104 19.24 -6.73 7.92
CA VAL A 104 19.98 -5.51 8.29
C VAL A 104 19.81 -5.18 9.77
N TYR A 105 18.60 -5.31 10.30
CA TYR A 105 18.24 -4.85 11.65
C TYR A 105 17.98 -6.00 12.64
N GLY A 106 17.97 -7.24 12.18
CA GLY A 106 17.59 -8.41 12.96
C GLY A 106 16.09 -8.73 12.88
N GLU A 107 15.74 -9.98 13.16
CA GLU A 107 14.38 -10.50 13.01
C GLU A 107 13.36 -9.76 13.87
N ALA A 108 13.68 -9.50 15.15
CA ALA A 108 12.78 -8.79 16.06
C ALA A 108 12.45 -7.37 15.56
N ILE A 109 13.44 -6.63 15.05
CA ILE A 109 13.21 -5.31 14.46
C ILE A 109 12.46 -5.43 13.13
N GLY A 110 12.69 -6.48 12.35
CA GLY A 110 11.91 -6.77 11.14
C GLY A 110 10.42 -6.93 11.44
N ILE A 111 10.07 -7.71 12.45
CA ILE A 111 8.68 -7.88 12.90
C ILE A 111 8.08 -6.54 13.33
N LEU A 112 8.76 -5.83 14.25
CA LEU A 112 8.29 -4.54 14.76
C LEU A 112 8.22 -3.45 13.68
N ALA A 113 9.09 -3.48 12.67
CA ALA A 113 9.05 -2.54 11.55
C ALA A 113 7.80 -2.75 10.67
N GLY A 114 7.40 -4.00 10.44
CA GLY A 114 6.14 -4.29 9.77
C GLY A 114 4.93 -3.82 10.57
N ASP A 115 4.88 -4.12 11.87
CA ASP A 115 3.81 -3.66 12.77
C ASP A 115 3.72 -2.14 12.82
N ALA A 116 4.89 -1.48 12.94
CA ALA A 116 4.99 -0.02 12.97
C ALA A 116 4.51 0.61 11.66
N LEU A 117 4.91 0.07 10.51
CA LEU A 117 4.45 0.53 9.20
C LEU A 117 2.93 0.40 9.04
N LEU A 118 2.36 -0.74 9.45
CA LEU A 118 0.92 -0.96 9.38
C LEU A 118 0.16 0.04 10.25
N ASN A 119 0.55 0.20 11.52
CA ASN A 119 -0.10 1.15 12.42
C ASN A 119 0.10 2.60 11.94
N TYR A 120 1.33 2.97 11.58
CA TYR A 120 1.66 4.34 11.15
C TYR A 120 0.99 4.72 9.82
N ALA A 121 0.64 3.74 8.99
CA ALA A 121 -0.17 3.98 7.80
C ALA A 121 -1.53 4.60 8.16
N PHE A 122 -2.21 4.06 9.18
CA PHE A 122 -3.48 4.63 9.65
C PHE A 122 -3.29 5.98 10.34
N GLU A 123 -2.23 6.14 11.16
CA GLU A 123 -1.88 7.45 11.73
C GLU A 123 -1.62 8.49 10.65
N THR A 124 -1.03 8.08 9.53
CA THR A 124 -0.79 8.96 8.39
C THR A 124 -2.07 9.29 7.64
N ALA A 125 -2.90 8.30 7.32
CA ALA A 125 -4.14 8.50 6.58
C ALA A 125 -5.12 9.44 7.30
N VAL A 126 -5.21 9.39 8.64
CA VAL A 126 -6.08 10.29 9.42
C VAL A 126 -5.66 11.76 9.38
N LYS A 127 -4.42 12.09 8.98
CA LYS A 127 -3.99 13.48 8.73
C LYS A 127 -4.81 14.18 7.64
N ALA A 128 -5.47 13.40 6.78
CA ALA A 128 -6.38 13.96 5.78
C ALA A 128 -7.54 14.77 6.40
N PHE A 129 -8.00 14.43 7.61
CA PHE A 129 -9.01 15.21 8.33
C PHE A 129 -8.54 16.61 8.71
N GLU A 130 -7.25 16.80 8.95
CA GLU A 130 -6.66 18.10 9.24
C GLU A 130 -6.50 18.94 7.96
N ILE A 131 -6.22 18.27 6.82
CA ILE A 131 -6.02 18.91 5.52
C ILE A 131 -7.35 19.38 4.90
N ALA A 132 -8.39 18.54 4.98
CA ALA A 132 -9.70 18.80 4.38
C ALA A 132 -10.85 18.39 5.34
N PRO A 133 -11.04 19.12 6.44
CA PRO A 133 -12.06 18.80 7.44
C PRO A 133 -13.49 18.81 6.87
N GLU A 134 -13.76 19.57 5.84
CA GLU A 134 -15.04 19.61 5.12
C GLU A 134 -15.34 18.31 4.37
N LYS A 135 -14.32 17.49 4.06
CA LYS A 135 -14.45 16.17 3.40
C LYS A 135 -14.47 15.00 4.39
N SER A 136 -14.72 15.26 5.69
CA SER A 136 -14.62 14.24 6.75
C SER A 136 -15.40 12.96 6.47
N LEU A 137 -16.58 13.05 5.85
CA LEU A 137 -17.37 11.87 5.48
C LEU A 137 -16.67 11.01 4.41
N LEU A 138 -16.11 11.65 3.38
CA LEU A 138 -15.38 10.97 2.30
C LEU A 138 -14.09 10.35 2.84
N ILE A 139 -13.36 11.07 3.69
CA ILE A 139 -12.15 10.59 4.36
C ILE A 139 -12.46 9.37 5.24
N GLY A 140 -13.56 9.40 6.00
CA GLY A 140 -14.01 8.26 6.79
C GLY A 140 -14.34 7.03 5.94
N LYS A 141 -15.03 7.22 4.81
CA LYS A 141 -15.28 6.13 3.83
C LYS A 141 -13.98 5.61 3.20
N ALA A 142 -13.03 6.49 2.87
CA ALA A 142 -11.72 6.12 2.33
C ALA A 142 -10.89 5.29 3.32
N LEU A 143 -10.89 5.67 4.61
CA LEU A 143 -10.27 4.89 5.68
C LEU A 143 -10.89 3.50 5.82
N LYS A 144 -12.23 3.40 5.69
CA LYS A 144 -12.92 2.11 5.70
C LYS A 144 -12.43 1.21 4.55
N ILE A 145 -12.38 1.73 3.32
CA ILE A 145 -11.87 0.99 2.15
C ILE A 145 -10.42 0.54 2.40
N LEU A 146 -9.55 1.44 2.88
CA LEU A 146 -8.16 1.13 3.18
C LEU A 146 -8.05 -0.03 4.17
N ALA A 147 -8.81 0.01 5.27
CA ALA A 147 -8.79 -1.00 6.32
C ALA A 147 -9.34 -2.36 5.86
N GLU A 148 -10.47 -2.38 5.15
CA GLU A 148 -11.08 -3.60 4.65
C GLU A 148 -10.20 -4.29 3.61
N LYS A 149 -9.64 -3.53 2.65
CA LYS A 149 -8.80 -4.07 1.57
C LYS A 149 -7.39 -4.48 2.02
N ALA A 150 -6.86 -3.88 3.07
CA ALA A 150 -5.61 -4.33 3.70
C ALA A 150 -5.83 -5.53 4.65
N GLY A 151 -7.05 -5.73 5.16
CA GLY A 151 -7.39 -6.66 6.22
C GLY A 151 -7.68 -8.09 5.77
N ILE A 152 -8.42 -8.82 6.65
CA ILE A 152 -8.74 -10.25 6.48
C ILE A 152 -9.66 -10.54 5.30
N TYR A 153 -10.42 -9.55 4.82
CA TYR A 153 -11.27 -9.63 3.62
C TYR A 153 -10.57 -9.06 2.38
N GLY A 154 -9.28 -8.78 2.48
CA GLY A 154 -8.42 -8.28 1.42
C GLY A 154 -7.05 -8.95 1.44
N MET A 155 -5.98 -8.14 1.43
CA MET A 155 -4.60 -8.60 1.26
C MET A 155 -4.19 -9.68 2.27
N ILE A 156 -4.48 -9.51 3.56
CA ILE A 156 -4.15 -10.52 4.59
C ILE A 156 -4.89 -11.83 4.32
N GLY A 157 -6.16 -11.78 3.90
CA GLY A 157 -6.93 -12.98 3.54
C GLY A 157 -6.31 -13.76 2.40
N GLY A 158 -5.86 -13.07 1.35
CA GLY A 158 -5.13 -13.68 0.23
C GLY A 158 -3.81 -14.30 0.68
N GLN A 159 -3.06 -13.61 1.53
CA GLN A 159 -1.79 -14.09 2.09
C GLN A 159 -1.96 -15.36 2.94
N VAL A 160 -3.03 -15.44 3.74
CA VAL A 160 -3.32 -16.64 4.55
C VAL A 160 -3.49 -17.86 3.68
N VAL A 161 -4.23 -17.75 2.56
CA VAL A 161 -4.45 -18.87 1.64
C VAL A 161 -3.15 -19.23 0.94
N ASP A 162 -2.35 -18.25 0.53
CA ASP A 162 -1.06 -18.47 -0.12
C ASP A 162 -0.10 -19.26 0.79
N VAL A 163 0.07 -18.83 2.03
CA VAL A 163 0.93 -19.50 3.03
C VAL A 163 0.40 -20.89 3.39
N ALA A 164 -0.92 -21.02 3.63
CA ALA A 164 -1.53 -22.29 4.01
C ALA A 164 -1.48 -23.34 2.88
N SER A 165 -1.35 -22.89 1.64
CA SER A 165 -1.29 -23.75 0.45
C SER A 165 0.14 -24.11 0.04
N CYS A 166 1.15 -23.66 0.79
CA CYS A 166 2.54 -23.97 0.49
C CYS A 166 2.78 -25.49 0.53
N GLY A 167 3.23 -26.07 -0.59
CA GLY A 167 3.45 -27.52 -0.72
C GLY A 167 2.18 -28.34 -1.00
N VAL A 168 1.02 -27.73 -1.15
CA VAL A 168 -0.25 -28.36 -1.54
C VAL A 168 -0.64 -27.87 -2.94
N GLY A 169 -1.21 -28.73 -3.77
CA GLY A 169 -1.69 -28.32 -5.09
C GLY A 169 -2.82 -27.30 -4.96
N LEU A 170 -2.65 -26.14 -5.62
CA LEU A 170 -3.71 -25.12 -5.73
C LEU A 170 -4.72 -25.52 -6.80
N ASP A 171 -6.02 -25.44 -6.50
CA ASP A 171 -7.04 -25.41 -7.52
C ASP A 171 -7.19 -23.99 -8.11
N GLU A 172 -7.91 -23.89 -9.24
CA GLU A 172 -8.11 -22.63 -9.94
C GLU A 172 -8.84 -21.58 -9.08
N GLY A 173 -9.77 -22.02 -8.23
CA GLY A 173 -10.52 -21.15 -7.33
C GLY A 173 -9.62 -20.53 -6.26
N MET A 174 -8.75 -21.33 -5.64
CA MET A 174 -7.77 -20.86 -4.66
C MET A 174 -6.75 -19.91 -5.29
N LEU A 175 -6.27 -20.22 -6.49
CA LEU A 175 -5.32 -19.37 -7.21
C LEU A 175 -5.93 -17.99 -7.52
N ASN A 176 -7.15 -17.99 -8.05
CA ASN A 176 -7.87 -16.73 -8.32
C ASN A 176 -8.11 -15.94 -7.02
N PHE A 177 -8.49 -16.59 -5.93
CA PHE A 177 -8.67 -15.94 -4.63
C PHE A 177 -7.37 -15.27 -4.14
N ILE A 178 -6.22 -15.95 -4.27
CA ILE A 178 -4.91 -15.38 -3.92
C ILE A 178 -4.62 -14.15 -4.78
N TYR A 179 -4.80 -14.23 -6.09
CA TYR A 179 -4.51 -13.12 -7.01
C TYR A 179 -5.42 -11.91 -6.75
N GLU A 180 -6.71 -12.15 -6.59
CA GLU A 180 -7.69 -11.09 -6.31
C GLU A 180 -7.40 -10.38 -4.99
N LEU A 181 -7.07 -11.13 -3.93
CA LEU A 181 -6.92 -10.54 -2.61
C LEU A 181 -5.48 -10.15 -2.27
N LYS A 182 -4.49 -11.03 -2.45
CA LYS A 182 -3.10 -10.73 -2.08
C LYS A 182 -2.56 -9.53 -2.86
N THR A 183 -2.87 -9.43 -4.14
CA THR A 183 -2.37 -8.36 -5.02
C THR A 183 -3.45 -7.38 -5.44
N GLY A 184 -4.61 -7.87 -5.88
CA GLY A 184 -5.70 -7.07 -6.43
C GLY A 184 -6.32 -6.13 -5.42
N ALA A 185 -6.53 -6.56 -4.17
CA ALA A 185 -7.21 -5.77 -3.15
C ALA A 185 -6.59 -4.38 -2.92
N LEU A 186 -5.26 -4.26 -2.88
CA LEU A 186 -4.59 -2.97 -2.71
C LEU A 186 -4.63 -2.10 -3.98
N ILE A 187 -4.71 -2.71 -5.17
CA ILE A 187 -4.92 -1.97 -6.43
C ILE A 187 -6.34 -1.41 -6.46
N GLU A 188 -7.34 -2.22 -6.11
CA GLU A 188 -8.72 -1.76 -5.95
C GLU A 188 -8.82 -0.63 -4.93
N SER A 189 -8.24 -0.82 -3.74
CA SER A 189 -8.22 0.20 -2.69
C SER A 189 -7.64 1.52 -3.20
N SER A 190 -6.53 1.47 -3.93
CA SER A 190 -5.88 2.66 -4.48
C SER A 190 -6.80 3.44 -5.41
N MET A 191 -7.40 2.78 -6.38
CA MET A 191 -8.26 3.44 -7.36
C MET A 191 -9.59 3.90 -6.74
N MET A 192 -10.20 3.10 -5.87
CA MET A 192 -11.44 3.47 -5.18
C MET A 192 -11.26 4.66 -4.25
N ILE A 193 -10.16 4.71 -3.49
CA ILE A 193 -9.86 5.86 -2.60
C ILE A 193 -9.65 7.13 -3.43
N GLY A 194 -8.90 7.04 -4.53
CA GLY A 194 -8.70 8.19 -5.42
C GLY A 194 -10.03 8.76 -5.94
N ALA A 195 -10.89 7.91 -6.51
CA ALA A 195 -12.20 8.32 -7.01
C ALA A 195 -13.09 8.90 -5.90
N LEU A 196 -13.15 8.22 -4.75
CA LEU A 196 -13.99 8.62 -3.61
C LEU A 196 -13.61 9.99 -3.04
N LEU A 197 -12.32 10.25 -2.82
CA LEU A 197 -11.84 11.54 -2.31
C LEU A 197 -12.07 12.69 -3.29
N ALA A 198 -12.12 12.40 -4.59
CA ALA A 198 -12.52 13.36 -5.62
C ALA A 198 -14.03 13.60 -5.69
N GLY A 199 -14.85 12.81 -4.97
CA GLY A 199 -16.29 12.97 -4.89
C GLY A 199 -17.10 12.07 -5.81
N ALA A 200 -16.52 10.96 -6.29
CA ALA A 200 -17.25 9.97 -7.09
C ALA A 200 -18.49 9.42 -6.34
N GLU A 201 -19.57 9.26 -7.07
CA GLU A 201 -20.82 8.68 -6.56
C GLU A 201 -20.72 7.15 -6.44
N ASP A 202 -21.60 6.52 -5.66
CA ASP A 202 -21.56 5.07 -5.39
C ASP A 202 -21.59 4.24 -6.69
N ALA A 203 -22.39 4.62 -7.70
CA ALA A 203 -22.46 3.96 -8.99
C ALA A 203 -21.17 4.09 -9.84
N GLU A 204 -20.40 5.15 -9.63
CA GLU A 204 -19.09 5.35 -10.25
C GLU A 204 -18.02 4.52 -9.53
N LEU A 205 -18.09 4.47 -8.20
CA LEU A 205 -17.21 3.64 -7.39
C LEU A 205 -17.33 2.14 -7.72
N GLU A 206 -18.54 1.63 -7.98
CA GLU A 206 -18.75 0.25 -8.45
C GLU A 206 -18.04 -0.02 -9.78
N LYS A 207 -18.09 0.93 -10.72
CA LYS A 207 -17.37 0.83 -12.00
C LYS A 207 -15.86 0.88 -11.80
N VAL A 208 -15.37 1.80 -10.96
CA VAL A 208 -13.95 1.90 -10.62
C VAL A 208 -13.46 0.61 -9.99
N GLN A 209 -14.22 0.03 -9.07
CA GLN A 209 -13.88 -1.23 -8.42
C GLN A 209 -13.73 -2.36 -9.45
N LYS A 210 -14.68 -2.49 -10.39
CA LYS A 210 -14.61 -3.50 -11.43
C LYS A 210 -13.37 -3.34 -12.32
N ILE A 211 -13.11 -2.12 -12.79
CA ILE A 211 -11.92 -1.81 -13.59
C ILE A 211 -10.64 -2.12 -12.80
N ALA A 212 -10.60 -1.75 -11.53
CA ALA A 212 -9.45 -1.96 -10.68
C ALA A 212 -9.18 -3.44 -10.40
N SER A 213 -10.24 -4.25 -10.28
CA SER A 213 -10.14 -5.72 -10.19
C SER A 213 -9.53 -6.31 -11.47
N ASP A 214 -10.02 -5.90 -12.65
CA ASP A 214 -9.47 -6.32 -13.95
C ASP A 214 -7.98 -5.91 -14.09
N VAL A 215 -7.61 -4.71 -13.65
CA VAL A 215 -6.20 -4.24 -13.60
C VAL A 215 -5.38 -5.10 -12.64
N GLY A 216 -5.92 -5.44 -11.46
CA GLY A 216 -5.27 -6.29 -10.47
C GLY A 216 -4.95 -7.68 -11.02
N ILE A 217 -5.88 -8.30 -11.72
CA ILE A 217 -5.70 -9.61 -12.37
C ILE A 217 -4.67 -9.50 -13.51
N ALA A 218 -4.74 -8.47 -14.35
CA ALA A 218 -3.80 -8.28 -15.45
C ALA A 218 -2.36 -7.99 -14.99
N PHE A 219 -2.17 -7.57 -13.74
CA PHE A 219 -0.87 -7.27 -13.17
C PHE A 219 -0.14 -8.55 -12.70
N GLN A 220 -0.82 -9.66 -12.46
CA GLN A 220 -0.27 -10.96 -12.10
C GLN A 220 0.30 -11.68 -13.32
#